data_67a8891ae87c55fec5903f729140c6c9
#
_entry.id   67a8891ae87c55fec5903f729140c6c9
#
_cell.length_a   1.000
_cell.length_b   1.000
_cell.length_c   1.000
_cell.angle_alpha   90.00
_cell.angle_beta   90.00
_cell.angle_gamma   90.00
#
_symmetry.space_group_name_H-M   'P 1'
#
loop_
_entity.id
_entity.type
_entity.pdbx_description
1 polymer ?
#
loop_
_entity_poly.entity_id
_entity_poly.type
_entity_poly.pdbx_seq_one_letter_code
_entity_poly.pdbx_strand_id
1 'polypeptide(L)'
;MGSGSDAGVIQSDRTVLRSERGMQMEQKSGYSCRVLLQGGTGEIVEKKSRFIATVRKTESREEAESFIEEMKKKYWDAGHNCSALVIGRNAELTRCSDDGEPAGTAGRPMLEVLLGEEIKNVTAVVTRYFGGILLGTGGLVRAYTQALKAGLDACSLGIERL
;
A
#
# COMPACT_ATOMS: atom_id res chain seq x y z
N MET A 1 -12.27 -4.10 18.33
CA MET A 1 -12.16 -3.82 17.89
C MET A 1 -11.59 -3.31 17.73
N GLY A 2 -11.43 -3.32 17.50
CA GLY A 2 -10.96 -2.92 17.28
C GLY A 2 -10.93 -2.01 17.08
N SER A 3 -11.24 -1.52 17.07
CA SER A 3 -11.30 -0.78 16.86
C SER A 3 -11.37 0.04 16.93
N GLY A 4 -11.48 0.36 16.99
CA GLY A 4 -11.65 1.21 17.04
C GLY A 4 -12.44 1.86 16.88
N SER A 5 -13.00 2.00 16.99
CA SER A 5 -13.69 2.47 16.81
C SER A 5 -14.09 3.16 16.52
N ASP A 6 -14.27 3.40 16.41
CA ASP A 6 -14.72 4.00 16.05
C ASP A 6 -15.36 4.32 15.57
N ALA A 7 -15.54 4.74 16.11
CA ALA A 7 -16.38 5.47 15.68
C ALA A 7 -16.89 5.40 14.35
N GLY A 8 -17.40 6.06 13.79
CA GLY A 8 -17.91 5.83 12.55
C GLY A 8 -17.23 4.80 11.76
N VAL A 9 -16.22 4.30 12.28
CA VAL A 9 -15.50 3.26 11.60
C VAL A 9 -16.18 1.96 11.84
N ILE A 10 -16.43 1.21 10.81
CA ILE A 10 -17.00 -0.07 10.95
C ILE A 10 -15.99 -1.00 11.44
N GLN A 11 -16.31 -1.66 12.49
CA GLN A 11 -15.44 -2.59 13.06
C GLN A 11 -15.44 -3.81 12.34
N SER A 12 -15.64 -3.96 11.21
CA SER A 12 -15.82 -5.17 10.56
C SER A 12 -14.64 -5.94 10.45
N ASP A 13 -14.83 -7.13 10.35
CA ASP A 13 -13.92 -8.06 10.01
C ASP A 13 -13.33 -7.75 8.65
N ARG A 14 -12.04 -7.81 8.57
CA ARG A 14 -11.30 -7.51 7.38
C ARG A 14 -11.70 -8.41 6.23
N THR A 15 -11.94 -9.66 6.52
CA THR A 15 -12.30 -10.62 5.50
C THR A 15 -13.62 -10.26 4.83
N VAL A 16 -14.59 -9.87 5.63
CA VAL A 16 -15.87 -9.48 5.09
C VAL A 16 -15.72 -8.26 4.20
N LEU A 17 -14.95 -7.29 4.64
CA LEU A 17 -14.76 -6.09 3.87
C LEU A 17 -14.14 -6.40 2.51
N ARG A 18 -13.15 -7.26 2.48
CA ARG A 18 -12.51 -7.58 1.23
C ARG A 18 -13.40 -8.35 0.29
N SER A 19 -14.15 -9.28 0.82
CA SER A 19 -14.99 -10.10 -0.03
C SER A 19 -16.15 -9.30 -0.62
N GLU A 20 -16.48 -8.18 -0.02
CA GLU A 20 -17.56 -7.37 -0.51
C GLU A 20 -17.08 -6.15 -1.27
N ARG A 21 -15.85 -6.15 -1.68
CA ARG A 21 -15.28 -4.97 -2.30
C ARG A 21 -16.10 -4.43 -3.48
N GLY A 22 -16.53 -5.32 -4.33
CA GLY A 22 -17.31 -4.89 -5.48
C GLY A 22 -18.65 -4.28 -5.09
N MET A 23 -19.31 -4.88 -4.13
CA MET A 23 -20.58 -4.35 -3.67
C MET A 23 -20.40 -3.00 -3.03
N GLN A 24 -19.34 -2.84 -2.27
CA GLN A 24 -19.08 -1.58 -1.65
C GLN A 24 -18.88 -0.49 -2.66
N MET A 25 -18.21 -0.76 -3.73
CA MET A 25 -17.99 0.24 -4.73
C MET A 25 -19.28 0.72 -5.34
N GLU A 26 -20.22 -0.16 -5.54
CA GLU A 26 -21.49 0.25 -6.08
C GLU A 26 -22.25 1.17 -5.16
N GLN A 27 -22.02 1.03 -3.88
CA GLN A 27 -22.77 1.79 -2.91
C GLN A 27 -22.11 3.07 -2.48
N LYS A 28 -20.93 3.31 -2.95
CA LYS A 28 -20.18 4.40 -2.41
C LYS A 28 -20.75 5.76 -2.72
N SER A 29 -21.18 5.96 -3.86
CA SER A 29 -21.73 7.23 -4.28
C SER A 29 -20.95 8.43 -3.85
N GLY A 30 -19.71 8.32 -3.65
CA GLY A 30 -18.87 9.45 -3.35
C GLY A 30 -18.85 9.92 -1.92
N TYR A 31 -19.56 9.25 -1.05
CA TYR A 31 -19.66 9.71 0.31
C TYR A 31 -18.91 8.86 1.31
N SER A 32 -18.04 8.01 0.85
CA SER A 32 -17.24 7.20 1.76
C SER A 32 -15.88 6.96 1.15
N CYS A 33 -14.93 6.64 1.98
CA CYS A 33 -13.62 6.22 1.50
C CYS A 33 -13.13 5.08 2.37
N ARG A 34 -12.21 4.33 1.84
CA ARG A 34 -11.63 3.23 2.59
C ARG A 34 -10.43 3.75 3.35
N VAL A 35 -10.31 3.32 4.57
CA VAL A 35 -9.21 3.76 5.43
C VAL A 35 -8.50 2.55 6.00
N LEU A 36 -7.23 2.75 6.30
CA LEU A 36 -6.43 1.73 6.93
C LEU A 36 -6.70 1.78 8.42
N LEU A 37 -7.24 0.71 8.98
CA LEU A 37 -7.43 0.62 10.41
C LEU A 37 -6.17 0.13 11.07
N GLN A 38 -5.45 -0.78 10.41
CA GLN A 38 -4.21 -1.31 10.94
C GLN A 38 -3.32 -1.66 9.76
N GLY A 39 -2.07 -1.25 9.83
CA GLY A 39 -1.11 -1.56 8.79
C GLY A 39 -0.68 -3.01 8.83
N GLY A 40 0.14 -3.39 7.89
CA GLY A 40 0.59 -4.77 7.80
C GLY A 40 1.79 -4.91 6.91
N THR A 41 2.32 -6.12 6.87
CA THR A 41 3.47 -6.47 6.07
C THR A 41 3.19 -7.76 5.32
N GLY A 42 3.55 -7.79 4.05
CA GLY A 42 3.43 -8.98 3.23
C GLY A 42 4.69 -9.17 2.42
N GLU A 43 4.89 -10.37 1.93
CA GLU A 43 6.12 -10.68 1.22
C GLU A 43 5.84 -11.63 0.07
N ILE A 44 6.49 -11.43 -1.06
CA ILE A 44 6.47 -12.40 -2.15
C ILE A 44 7.91 -12.64 -2.62
N VAL A 45 8.11 -13.77 -3.29
CA VAL A 45 9.37 -14.08 -3.92
C VAL A 45 9.09 -14.30 -5.40
N GLU A 46 9.86 -13.63 -6.25
CA GLU A 46 9.69 -13.75 -7.68
C GLU A 46 11.06 -13.83 -8.31
N LYS A 47 11.33 -14.91 -9.04
CA LYS A 47 12.65 -15.15 -9.64
C LYS A 47 13.77 -14.91 -8.63
N LYS A 48 13.58 -15.45 -7.44
CA LYS A 48 14.52 -15.39 -6.32
C LYS A 48 14.70 -14.01 -5.72
N SER A 49 14.07 -12.96 -6.26
CA SER A 49 14.05 -11.67 -5.57
C SER A 49 12.98 -11.70 -4.50
N ARG A 50 13.28 -11.08 -3.35
CA ARG A 50 12.31 -10.94 -2.27
C ARG A 50 11.74 -9.53 -2.31
N PHE A 51 10.43 -9.45 -2.21
CA PHE A 51 9.73 -8.16 -2.19
C PHE A 51 8.91 -8.11 -0.91
N ILE A 52 9.25 -7.18 -0.03
CA ILE A 52 8.60 -7.02 1.27
C ILE A 52 7.82 -5.73 1.26
N ALA A 53 6.50 -5.83 1.39
CA ALA A 53 5.64 -4.66 1.39
C ALA A 53 5.25 -4.32 2.82
N THR A 54 5.49 -3.10 3.24
CA THR A 54 5.09 -2.60 4.55
C THR A 54 4.13 -1.44 4.32
N VAL A 55 2.95 -1.52 4.92
CA VAL A 55 1.88 -0.55 4.70
C VAL A 55 1.54 0.09 6.04
N ARG A 56 1.44 1.42 6.05
CA ARG A 56 1.16 2.15 7.29
C ARG A 56 0.20 3.29 7.02
N LYS A 57 -0.65 3.56 8.00
CA LYS A 57 -1.53 4.72 7.94
C LYS A 57 -0.70 5.98 8.16
N THR A 58 -0.85 6.95 7.29
CA THR A 58 -0.17 8.23 7.41
C THR A 58 -1.16 9.31 7.03
N GLU A 59 -1.22 10.39 7.81
CA GLU A 59 -2.22 11.42 7.59
C GLU A 59 -1.62 12.74 7.15
N SER A 60 -0.31 12.79 6.99
CA SER A 60 0.33 14.00 6.50
C SER A 60 1.54 13.61 5.68
N ARG A 61 2.02 14.57 4.90
CA ARG A 61 3.22 14.38 4.11
C ARG A 61 4.41 14.06 5.01
N GLU A 62 4.49 14.75 6.15
CA GLU A 62 5.60 14.55 7.07
C GLU A 62 5.60 13.15 7.64
N GLU A 63 4.42 12.64 8.00
CA GLU A 63 4.33 11.27 8.50
C GLU A 63 4.75 10.28 7.42
N ALA A 64 4.32 10.52 6.19
CA ALA A 64 4.66 9.62 5.10
C ALA A 64 6.16 9.60 4.85
N GLU A 65 6.79 10.77 4.83
CA GLU A 65 8.22 10.85 4.60
C GLU A 65 9.01 10.22 5.73
N SER A 66 8.54 10.40 6.94
CA SER A 66 9.19 9.82 8.11
C SER A 66 9.13 8.28 8.04
N PHE A 67 7.99 7.75 7.64
CA PHE A 67 7.84 6.31 7.51
C PHE A 67 8.75 5.76 6.41
N ILE A 68 8.82 6.45 5.27
CA ILE A 68 9.70 6.00 4.18
C ILE A 68 11.15 5.97 4.65
N GLU A 69 11.58 6.99 5.39
CA GLU A 69 12.94 7.03 5.91
C GLU A 69 13.17 5.91 6.91
N GLU A 70 12.18 5.63 7.74
CA GLU A 70 12.26 4.53 8.70
C GLU A 70 12.48 3.20 7.97
N MET A 71 11.78 2.98 6.88
CA MET A 71 11.92 1.75 6.13
C MET A 71 13.27 1.67 5.41
N LYS A 72 13.76 2.79 4.91
CA LYS A 72 15.09 2.81 4.29
C LYS A 72 16.18 2.49 5.28
N LYS A 73 16.01 2.90 6.53
CA LYS A 73 16.96 2.55 7.57
C LYS A 73 16.85 1.09 7.99
N LYS A 74 15.63 0.62 8.12
CA LYS A 74 15.39 -0.76 8.52
C LYS A 74 15.95 -1.73 7.49
N TYR A 75 15.75 -1.45 6.22
CA TYR A 75 16.19 -2.31 5.13
C TYR A 75 17.31 -1.64 4.34
N TRP A 76 18.30 -1.13 5.08
CA TRP A 76 19.38 -0.36 4.48
C TRP A 76 20.20 -1.15 3.48
N ASP A 77 20.23 -2.49 3.63
CA ASP A 77 21.01 -3.35 2.77
C ASP A 77 20.24 -3.87 1.56
N ALA A 78 19.01 -3.42 1.39
CA ALA A 78 18.24 -3.82 0.22
C ALA A 78 18.65 -2.96 -0.98
N GLY A 79 18.42 -3.49 -2.17
CA GLY A 79 18.73 -2.75 -3.38
C GLY A 79 17.79 -1.58 -3.61
N HIS A 80 16.52 -1.73 -3.26
CA HIS A 80 15.52 -0.71 -3.51
C HIS A 80 14.46 -0.69 -2.42
N ASN A 81 14.03 0.50 -2.03
CA ASN A 81 12.91 0.70 -1.12
C ASN A 81 11.94 1.65 -1.82
N CYS A 82 11.10 1.09 -2.66
CA CYS A 82 10.19 1.87 -3.50
C CYS A 82 8.96 2.26 -2.69
N SER A 83 8.33 3.37 -3.03
CA SER A 83 7.24 3.86 -2.19
C SER A 83 6.10 4.45 -3.01
N ALA A 84 4.93 4.49 -2.39
CA ALA A 84 3.77 5.20 -2.91
C ALA A 84 2.94 5.67 -1.73
N LEU A 85 2.33 6.84 -1.87
CA LEU A 85 1.50 7.37 -0.80
C LEU A 85 0.30 8.10 -1.37
N VAL A 86 -0.79 8.09 -0.61
CA VAL A 86 -2.02 8.79 -0.91
C VAL A 86 -2.48 9.46 0.37
N ILE A 87 -2.50 10.79 0.39
CA ILE A 87 -2.85 11.56 1.58
C ILE A 87 -4.07 12.41 1.25
N GLY A 88 -5.01 12.47 2.17
CA GLY A 88 -6.20 13.30 2.04
C GLY A 88 -7.39 12.51 1.53
N ARG A 89 -8.58 12.93 1.95
CA ARG A 89 -9.83 12.26 1.57
C ARG A 89 -10.03 12.19 0.07
N ASN A 90 -9.59 13.23 -0.62
CA ASN A 90 -9.74 13.30 -2.07
C ASN A 90 -8.42 13.02 -2.76
N ALA A 91 -7.50 12.34 -2.09
CA ALA A 91 -6.18 12.03 -2.63
C ALA A 91 -5.47 13.31 -3.08
N GLU A 92 -5.54 14.35 -2.25
CA GLU A 92 -4.97 15.64 -2.61
C GLU A 92 -3.47 15.57 -2.82
N LEU A 93 -2.80 14.67 -2.13
CA LEU A 93 -1.36 14.49 -2.30
C LEU A 93 -1.07 13.04 -2.63
N THR A 94 -0.48 12.81 -3.80
CA THR A 94 0.00 11.47 -4.16
C THR A 94 1.44 11.59 -4.60
N ARG A 95 2.25 10.61 -4.25
CA ARG A 95 3.65 10.54 -4.63
C ARG A 95 4.06 9.11 -4.79
N CYS A 96 5.07 8.88 -5.59
CA CYS A 96 5.66 7.56 -5.69
C CYS A 96 7.13 7.69 -6.06
N SER A 97 7.90 6.65 -5.77
CA SER A 97 9.33 6.63 -6.04
C SER A 97 9.75 5.23 -6.44
N ASP A 98 10.54 5.15 -7.49
CA ASP A 98 11.12 3.88 -7.95
C ASP A 98 12.40 3.52 -7.21
N ASP A 99 12.97 4.45 -6.47
CA ASP A 99 14.18 4.24 -5.67
C ASP A 99 15.24 3.44 -6.43
N GLY A 100 15.54 3.85 -7.65
CA GLY A 100 16.58 3.23 -8.43
C GLY A 100 16.16 2.11 -9.34
N GLU A 101 14.92 1.64 -9.25
CA GLU A 101 14.41 0.71 -10.25
C GLU A 101 14.17 1.46 -11.56
N PRO A 102 14.08 0.76 -12.69
CA PRO A 102 13.81 1.47 -13.95
C PRO A 102 12.51 2.28 -13.84
N ALA A 103 12.51 3.42 -14.51
CA ALA A 103 11.42 4.38 -14.39
C ALA A 103 10.06 3.74 -14.67
N GLY A 104 9.12 3.95 -13.77
CA GLY A 104 7.75 3.50 -13.92
C GLY A 104 7.50 2.04 -13.60
N THR A 105 8.50 1.32 -13.10
CA THR A 105 8.33 -0.12 -12.88
C THR A 105 7.97 -0.49 -11.45
N ALA A 106 8.08 0.44 -10.51
CA ALA A 106 7.85 0.13 -9.10
C ALA A 106 6.86 1.09 -8.46
N GLY A 107 7.23 2.35 -8.31
CA GLY A 107 6.40 3.30 -7.58
C GLY A 107 5.04 3.52 -8.21
N ARG A 108 5.00 3.67 -9.52
CA ARG A 108 3.73 3.92 -10.20
C ARG A 108 2.77 2.74 -10.09
N PRO A 109 3.20 1.49 -10.34
CA PRO A 109 2.29 0.37 -10.13
C PRO A 109 1.75 0.30 -8.72
N MET A 110 2.59 0.61 -7.71
CA MET A 110 2.14 0.64 -6.34
C MET A 110 1.08 1.71 -6.12
N LEU A 111 1.32 2.91 -6.66
CA LEU A 111 0.37 4.00 -6.51
C LEU A 111 -0.96 3.63 -7.16
N GLU A 112 -0.91 3.01 -8.32
CA GLU A 112 -2.13 2.60 -9.00
C GLU A 112 -2.93 1.58 -8.20
N VAL A 113 -2.27 0.70 -7.47
CA VAL A 113 -2.97 -0.24 -6.59
C VAL A 113 -3.71 0.52 -5.49
N LEU A 114 -3.03 1.48 -4.85
CA LEU A 114 -3.65 2.24 -3.76
C LEU A 114 -4.84 3.04 -4.27
N LEU A 115 -4.71 3.68 -5.42
CA LEU A 115 -5.80 4.47 -5.99
C LEU A 115 -6.95 3.57 -6.45
N GLY A 116 -6.63 2.44 -7.05
CA GLY A 116 -7.66 1.50 -7.49
C GLY A 116 -8.42 0.88 -6.35
N GLU A 117 -7.77 0.68 -5.21
CA GLU A 117 -8.43 0.16 -4.01
C GLU A 117 -9.13 1.28 -3.25
N GLU A 118 -8.93 2.52 -3.66
CA GLU A 118 -9.56 3.69 -3.06
C GLU A 118 -9.21 3.88 -1.59
N ILE A 119 -7.98 3.56 -1.23
CA ILE A 119 -7.50 3.71 0.14
C ILE A 119 -6.84 5.07 0.27
N LYS A 120 -7.21 5.80 1.32
CA LYS A 120 -6.67 7.12 1.58
C LYS A 120 -5.83 7.11 2.85
N ASN A 121 -4.98 8.10 3.00
CA ASN A 121 -4.12 8.27 4.18
C ASN A 121 -3.29 7.03 4.43
N VAL A 122 -2.53 6.66 3.41
CA VAL A 122 -1.75 5.44 3.42
C VAL A 122 -0.41 5.67 2.75
N THR A 123 0.62 5.04 3.28
CA THR A 123 1.93 4.98 2.63
C THR A 123 2.38 3.54 2.61
N ALA A 124 2.88 3.11 1.47
CA ALA A 124 3.40 1.76 1.31
C ALA A 124 4.84 1.84 0.83
N VAL A 125 5.67 0.95 1.35
CA VAL A 125 7.05 0.80 0.90
C VAL A 125 7.24 -0.66 0.53
N VAL A 126 7.74 -0.91 -0.68
CA VAL A 126 8.11 -2.27 -1.08
C VAL A 126 9.61 -2.32 -1.20
N THR A 127 10.21 -3.18 -0.40
CA THR A 127 11.65 -3.39 -0.30
C THR A 127 12.02 -4.59 -1.15
N ARG A 128 13.03 -4.45 -1.99
CA ARG A 128 13.45 -5.57 -2.84
C ARG A 128 14.89 -5.96 -2.57
N TYR A 129 15.09 -7.27 -2.38
CA TYR A 129 16.40 -7.89 -2.36
C TYR A 129 16.57 -8.69 -3.64
N PHE A 130 17.54 -8.30 -4.46
CA PHE A 130 17.76 -8.93 -5.75
C PHE A 130 18.23 -10.38 -5.55
N GLY A 131 17.66 -11.29 -6.32
CA GLY A 131 17.98 -12.71 -6.19
C GLY A 131 18.86 -13.26 -7.29
N GLY A 132 19.44 -12.40 -8.11
CA GLY A 132 20.37 -12.85 -9.15
C GLY A 132 19.75 -13.10 -10.51
N ILE A 133 18.44 -13.01 -10.63
CA ILE A 133 17.73 -13.24 -11.89
C ILE A 133 16.96 -11.99 -12.25
N LEU A 134 17.17 -11.48 -13.46
CA LEU A 134 16.47 -10.28 -13.88
C LEU A 134 15.00 -10.57 -14.17
N LEU A 135 14.14 -9.65 -13.78
CA LEU A 135 12.71 -9.81 -14.02
C LEU A 135 12.25 -9.16 -15.32
N GLY A 136 12.97 -8.16 -15.80
CA GLY A 136 12.51 -7.33 -16.92
C GLY A 136 11.48 -6.32 -16.43
N THR A 137 11.17 -5.33 -17.28
CA THR A 137 10.29 -4.25 -16.86
C THR A 137 8.87 -4.75 -16.57
N GLY A 138 8.34 -5.62 -17.41
CA GLY A 138 7.01 -6.18 -17.16
C GLY A 138 6.96 -7.02 -15.91
N GLY A 139 8.02 -7.79 -15.68
CA GLY A 139 8.09 -8.60 -14.47
C GLY A 139 8.17 -7.76 -13.21
N LEU A 140 8.92 -6.64 -13.27
CA LEU A 140 8.99 -5.74 -12.13
C LEU A 140 7.64 -5.13 -11.81
N VAL A 141 6.93 -4.64 -12.84
CA VAL A 141 5.60 -4.07 -12.62
C VAL A 141 4.69 -5.07 -11.93
N ARG A 142 4.68 -6.30 -12.41
CA ARG A 142 3.83 -7.34 -11.81
C ARG A 142 4.26 -7.66 -10.38
N ALA A 143 5.57 -7.72 -10.14
CA ALA A 143 6.07 -8.08 -8.82
C ALA A 143 5.75 -7.00 -7.79
N TYR A 144 5.95 -5.73 -8.11
CA TYR A 144 5.64 -4.66 -7.18
C TYR A 144 4.12 -4.59 -6.92
N THR A 145 3.32 -4.82 -7.95
CA THR A 145 1.87 -4.88 -7.80
C THR A 145 1.47 -6.00 -6.85
N GLN A 146 2.00 -7.19 -7.08
CA GLN A 146 1.65 -8.35 -6.26
C GLN A 146 2.15 -8.21 -4.83
N ALA A 147 3.35 -7.64 -4.66
CA ALA A 147 3.89 -7.45 -3.32
C ALA A 147 3.01 -6.50 -2.52
N LEU A 148 2.59 -5.39 -3.14
CA LEU A 148 1.74 -4.46 -2.43
C LEU A 148 0.40 -5.09 -2.09
N LYS A 149 -0.16 -5.87 -3.00
CA LYS A 149 -1.42 -6.56 -2.70
C LYS A 149 -1.26 -7.52 -1.54
N ALA A 150 -0.13 -8.21 -1.46
CA ALA A 150 0.14 -9.09 -0.32
C ALA A 150 0.22 -8.28 0.98
N GLY A 151 0.85 -7.10 0.93
CA GLY A 151 0.90 -6.22 2.10
C GLY A 151 -0.48 -5.75 2.52
N LEU A 152 -1.31 -5.38 1.55
CA LEU A 152 -2.67 -4.93 1.85
C LEU A 152 -3.52 -6.07 2.41
N ASP A 153 -3.28 -7.30 1.97
CA ASP A 153 -4.01 -8.44 2.53
C ASP A 153 -3.72 -8.63 4.01
N ALA A 154 -2.59 -8.17 4.49
CA ALA A 154 -2.25 -8.24 5.90
C ALA A 154 -2.77 -7.06 6.69
N CYS A 155 -3.39 -6.09 6.05
CA CYS A 155 -3.92 -4.90 6.71
C CYS A 155 -5.38 -5.09 7.08
N SER A 156 -5.84 -4.27 8.01
CA SER A 156 -7.26 -4.17 8.31
C SER A 156 -7.78 -2.89 7.69
N LEU A 157 -8.87 -2.99 6.95
CA LEU A 157 -9.47 -1.87 6.27
C LEU A 157 -10.88 -1.63 6.79
N GLY A 158 -11.30 -0.39 6.77
CA GLY A 158 -12.64 -0.02 7.15
C GLY A 158 -13.20 0.99 6.16
N ILE A 159 -14.39 1.48 6.43
CA ILE A 159 -15.04 2.47 5.62
C ILE A 159 -15.36 3.67 6.49
N GLU A 160 -14.95 4.84 6.04
CA GLU A 160 -15.24 6.07 6.74
C GLU A 160 -16.26 6.84 5.92
N ARG A 161 -17.37 7.20 6.53
CA ARG A 161 -18.39 7.96 5.82
C ARG A 161 -18.11 9.44 5.91
N LEU A 162 -18.37 10.13 4.86
CA LEU A 162 -18.13 11.57 4.79
C LEU A 162 -19.35 12.42 5.22
#